data_bf31ce06225d1918cef2ce17759a5de1
#
_entry.id   bf31ce06225d1918cef2ce17759a5de1
#
_cell.length_a   1.000
_cell.length_b   1.000
_cell.length_c   1.000
_cell.angle_alpha   90.00
_cell.angle_beta   90.00
_cell.angle_gamma   90.00
#
_symmetry.space_group_name_H-M   'P 1'
#
loop_
_entity.id
_entity.type
_entity.pdbx_description
1 polymer ?
#
loop_
_entity_poly.entity_id
_entity_poly.type
_entity_poly.pdbx_seq_one_letter_code
_entity_poly.pdbx_strand_id
1 'polypeptide(L)'
;LNYLEDLKPDLVIYPTNAFEPLVSEIPIICNKLKIKSYFLIDNWDNLSSKSILINRPDFISVWGRQTANHARKIQNIPKKSIFICGTPRYDSFFKKKNLKLKKIYNKKYILFLGTSLKFNEEMIVEKIDKILQKNIKFFKNCCLVYRPHPWRQSTDLINLKNLKKTIIDKQVKKNYLKLNFKTSFQPNLKYYPSLLSNSEFVVGGLTSMMIESLIFKKKYLALIFNDKKNYTNQYVVSKYFTHFKEIKKFEKISFI
;
A
#
# COMPACT_ATOMS: atom_id res chain seq x y z
N LEU A 1 14.09 1.42 29.50
CA LEU A 1 15.41 1.96 29.85
C LEU A 1 16.27 0.86 30.50
N ASN A 2 15.89 0.34 31.66
CA ASN A 2 16.66 -0.66 32.45
C ASN A 2 17.10 -1.87 31.59
N TYR A 3 16.24 -2.41 30.71
CA TYR A 3 16.60 -3.51 29.84
C TYR A 3 17.80 -3.24 28.91
N LEU A 4 17.91 -2.02 28.38
CA LEU A 4 19.05 -1.63 27.53
C LEU A 4 20.31 -1.32 28.37
N GLU A 5 20.13 -0.83 29.61
CA GLU A 5 21.23 -0.62 30.55
C GLU A 5 21.88 -1.94 30.97
N ASP A 6 21.09 -2.97 31.20
CA ASP A 6 21.57 -4.32 31.56
C ASP A 6 22.18 -5.04 30.36
N LEU A 7 21.56 -4.94 29.18
CA LEU A 7 22.01 -5.64 27.97
C LEU A 7 23.26 -5.01 27.33
N LYS A 8 23.45 -3.69 27.47
CA LYS A 8 24.57 -2.89 26.91
C LYS A 8 24.85 -3.19 25.43
N PRO A 9 23.88 -3.13 24.54
CA PRO A 9 24.11 -3.44 23.12
C PRO A 9 24.93 -2.33 22.46
N ASP A 10 25.73 -2.67 21.44
CA ASP A 10 26.45 -1.69 20.61
C ASP A 10 25.53 -0.91 19.68
N LEU A 11 24.41 -1.52 19.29
CA LEU A 11 23.46 -0.99 18.31
C LEU A 11 22.05 -1.45 18.62
N VAL A 12 21.08 -0.52 18.57
CA VAL A 12 19.65 -0.82 18.59
C VAL A 12 19.09 -0.69 17.18
N ILE A 13 18.64 -1.80 16.59
CA ILE A 13 17.95 -1.82 15.29
C ILE A 13 16.45 -1.83 15.51
N TYR A 14 15.73 -0.85 14.95
CA TYR A 14 14.32 -0.67 15.17
C TYR A 14 13.53 -0.57 13.83
N PRO A 15 12.78 -1.63 13.46
CA PRO A 15 11.82 -1.55 12.34
C PRO A 15 10.65 -0.62 12.71
N THR A 16 10.36 0.37 11.87
CA THR A 16 9.36 1.39 12.20
C THR A 16 8.58 1.90 11.00
N ASN A 17 7.30 2.18 11.21
CA ASN A 17 6.47 2.93 10.28
C ASN A 17 6.57 4.46 10.50
N ALA A 18 7.40 4.90 11.42
CA ALA A 18 7.75 6.29 11.75
C ALA A 18 6.65 7.09 12.46
N PHE A 19 5.60 6.49 13.00
CA PHE A 19 4.58 7.24 13.75
C PHE A 19 4.10 6.56 15.04
N GLU A 20 4.63 5.41 15.40
CA GLU A 20 4.42 4.81 16.72
C GLU A 20 5.20 5.56 17.83
N PRO A 21 4.74 5.55 19.08
CA PRO A 21 5.34 6.30 20.18
C PRO A 21 6.83 6.04 20.37
N LEU A 22 7.25 4.79 20.30
CA LEU A 22 8.66 4.38 20.51
C LEU A 22 9.63 5.00 19.50
N VAL A 23 9.16 5.45 18.34
CA VAL A 23 10.01 6.12 17.34
C VAL A 23 10.66 7.39 17.86
N SER A 24 10.02 8.07 18.81
CA SER A 24 10.58 9.28 19.43
C SER A 24 11.40 8.96 20.67
N GLU A 25 11.10 7.88 21.37
CA GLU A 25 11.75 7.50 22.64
C GLU A 25 13.09 6.79 22.41
N ILE A 26 13.17 5.87 21.46
CA ILE A 26 14.37 5.06 21.21
C ILE A 26 15.61 5.92 20.95
N PRO A 27 15.60 6.95 20.09
CA PRO A 27 16.78 7.78 19.89
C PRO A 27 17.22 8.54 21.14
N ILE A 28 16.27 8.97 22.00
CA ILE A 28 16.59 9.63 23.27
C ILE A 28 17.30 8.67 24.21
N ILE A 29 16.73 7.47 24.39
CA ILE A 29 17.26 6.44 25.26
C ILE A 29 18.66 6.01 24.78
N CYS A 30 18.80 5.72 23.49
CA CYS A 30 20.07 5.33 22.90
C CYS A 30 21.14 6.42 23.07
N ASN A 31 20.78 7.68 22.85
CA ASN A 31 21.69 8.81 23.04
C ASN A 31 22.15 8.93 24.52
N LYS A 32 21.20 8.82 25.47
CA LYS A 32 21.50 8.84 26.91
C LYS A 32 22.48 7.73 27.32
N LEU A 33 22.30 6.54 26.76
CA LEU A 33 23.14 5.36 27.04
C LEU A 33 24.40 5.27 26.16
N LYS A 34 24.63 6.23 25.25
CA LYS A 34 25.71 6.22 24.25
C LYS A 34 25.69 5.01 23.33
N ILE A 35 24.52 4.44 23.06
CA ILE A 35 24.26 3.34 22.14
C ILE A 35 23.87 3.92 20.78
N LYS A 36 24.28 3.30 19.68
CA LYS A 36 23.85 3.70 18.33
C LYS A 36 22.44 3.21 18.04
N SER A 37 21.65 4.05 17.33
CA SER A 37 20.30 3.73 16.88
C SER A 37 20.22 3.65 15.37
N TYR A 38 19.55 2.60 14.85
CA TYR A 38 19.39 2.35 13.42
C TYR A 38 17.93 2.02 13.09
N PHE A 39 17.25 2.90 12.36
CA PHE A 39 15.87 2.69 11.97
C PHE A 39 15.74 2.00 10.62
N LEU A 40 14.92 0.96 10.54
CA LEU A 40 14.52 0.30 9.31
C LEU A 40 13.11 0.77 8.92
N ILE A 41 13.00 1.57 7.86
CA ILE A 41 11.71 2.14 7.45
C ILE A 41 10.84 1.08 6.78
N ASP A 42 9.65 0.85 7.35
CA ASP A 42 8.71 -0.21 6.94
C ASP A 42 8.06 0.05 5.58
N ASN A 43 7.80 1.33 5.21
CA ASN A 43 7.12 1.63 3.96
C ASN A 43 7.67 2.89 3.27
N TRP A 44 7.52 2.95 1.95
CA TRP A 44 8.04 4.01 1.08
C TRP A 44 7.46 5.40 1.35
N ASP A 45 6.27 5.48 1.96
CA ASP A 45 5.53 6.70 2.23
C ASP A 45 5.72 7.23 3.68
N ASN A 46 6.35 6.46 4.56
CA ASN A 46 6.44 6.80 5.98
C ASN A 46 7.10 8.15 6.24
N LEU A 47 8.20 8.45 5.55
CA LEU A 47 8.99 9.67 5.79
C LEU A 47 8.48 10.91 5.05
N SER A 48 7.36 10.83 4.33
CA SER A 48 6.83 11.93 3.53
C SER A 48 5.55 12.55 4.07
N SER A 49 4.54 11.74 4.41
CA SER A 49 3.20 12.24 4.71
C SER A 49 2.59 11.72 6.00
N LYS A 50 3.23 10.75 6.65
CA LYS A 50 2.66 10.12 7.84
C LYS A 50 3.13 10.74 9.15
N SER A 51 4.42 11.10 9.23
CA SER A 51 4.96 11.67 10.46
C SER A 51 6.21 12.51 10.23
N ILE A 52 6.61 13.21 11.29
CA ILE A 52 7.89 13.90 11.41
C ILE A 52 8.65 13.22 12.55
N LEU A 53 9.89 12.83 12.28
CA LEU A 53 10.79 12.31 13.30
C LEU A 53 11.31 13.45 14.18
N ILE A 54 10.72 13.62 15.35
CA ILE A 54 11.13 14.65 16.30
C ILE A 54 12.56 14.35 16.79
N ASN A 55 12.80 13.11 17.22
CA ASN A 55 14.11 12.62 17.59
C ASN A 55 14.65 11.73 16.48
N ARG A 56 15.84 12.05 15.99
CA ARG A 56 16.43 11.37 14.84
C ARG A 56 17.32 10.23 15.29
N PRO A 57 17.25 9.05 14.60
CA PRO A 57 18.23 8.00 14.85
C PRO A 57 19.62 8.40 14.31
N ASP A 58 20.66 7.72 14.78
CA ASP A 58 22.02 7.87 14.21
C ASP A 58 22.05 7.45 12.75
N PHE A 59 21.34 6.37 12.38
CA PHE A 59 21.28 5.80 11.04
C PHE A 59 19.86 5.44 10.65
N ILE A 60 19.57 5.47 9.34
CA ILE A 60 18.27 5.11 8.80
C ILE A 60 18.40 4.33 7.48
N SER A 61 17.71 3.22 7.38
CA SER A 61 17.57 2.44 6.16
C SER A 61 16.26 2.78 5.44
N VAL A 62 16.33 2.99 4.14
CA VAL A 62 15.21 3.39 3.30
C VAL A 62 15.11 2.54 2.03
N TRP A 63 13.92 2.50 1.42
CA TRP A 63 13.64 1.65 0.27
C TRP A 63 14.36 2.05 -1.01
N GLY A 64 14.53 3.35 -1.24
CA GLY A 64 15.09 3.82 -2.50
C GLY A 64 15.39 5.32 -2.49
N ARG A 65 15.78 5.84 -3.65
CA ARG A 65 16.19 7.25 -3.83
C ARG A 65 15.11 8.24 -3.40
N GLN A 66 13.84 7.97 -3.69
CA GLN A 66 12.73 8.82 -3.29
C GLN A 66 12.64 8.91 -1.76
N THR A 67 12.64 7.78 -1.06
CA THR A 67 12.57 7.75 0.40
C THR A 67 13.81 8.36 1.04
N ALA A 68 14.99 8.20 0.43
CA ALA A 68 16.22 8.87 0.85
C ALA A 68 16.11 10.40 0.73
N ASN A 69 15.49 10.91 -0.34
CA ASN A 69 15.19 12.33 -0.49
C ASN A 69 14.20 12.83 0.56
N HIS A 70 13.19 12.05 0.90
CA HIS A 70 12.26 12.38 1.99
C HIS A 70 12.98 12.42 3.35
N ALA A 71 13.81 11.41 3.65
CA ALA A 71 14.63 11.40 4.86
C ALA A 71 15.49 12.67 4.97
N ARG A 72 16.15 13.07 3.89
CA ARG A 72 17.02 14.25 3.88
C ARG A 72 16.24 15.57 3.93
N LYS A 73 15.23 15.75 3.04
CA LYS A 73 14.59 17.04 2.81
C LYS A 73 13.43 17.33 3.77
N ILE A 74 12.73 16.29 4.22
CA ILE A 74 11.55 16.42 5.09
C ILE A 74 11.92 16.13 6.54
N GLN A 75 12.72 15.07 6.77
CA GLN A 75 13.10 14.66 8.12
C GLN A 75 14.43 15.28 8.60
N ASN A 76 15.13 16.06 7.73
CA ASN A 76 16.42 16.67 8.02
C ASN A 76 17.49 15.68 8.52
N ILE A 77 17.51 14.46 7.98
CA ILE A 77 18.52 13.45 8.31
C ILE A 77 19.77 13.69 7.44
N PRO A 78 20.97 13.75 8.04
CA PRO A 78 22.21 13.93 7.29
C PRO A 78 22.43 12.81 6.25
N LYS A 79 22.92 13.16 5.06
CA LYS A 79 23.15 12.20 3.96
C LYS A 79 23.96 10.99 4.39
N LYS A 80 25.01 11.21 5.22
CA LYS A 80 25.90 10.17 5.74
C LYS A 80 25.21 9.13 6.63
N SER A 81 24.06 9.46 7.20
CA SER A 81 23.23 8.60 8.05
C SER A 81 22.16 7.82 7.30
N ILE A 82 22.01 8.02 5.96
CA ILE A 82 20.95 7.42 5.16
C ILE A 82 21.51 6.30 4.29
N PHE A 83 20.97 5.09 4.45
CA PHE A 83 21.33 3.91 3.66
C PHE A 83 20.17 3.46 2.80
N ILE A 84 20.41 3.26 1.50
CA ILE A 84 19.42 2.73 0.57
C ILE A 84 19.59 1.22 0.50
N CYS A 85 18.75 0.48 1.20
CA CYS A 85 18.85 -0.97 1.36
C CYS A 85 17.74 -1.74 0.61
N GLY A 86 16.77 -1.04 0.00
CA GLY A 86 15.58 -1.70 -0.54
C GLY A 86 14.63 -2.12 0.56
N THR A 87 13.83 -3.16 0.28
CA THR A 87 12.93 -3.74 1.27
C THR A 87 12.78 -5.25 1.05
N PRO A 88 12.97 -6.08 2.08
CA PRO A 88 12.79 -7.53 1.99
C PRO A 88 11.31 -7.93 1.76
N ARG A 89 10.37 -7.01 2.02
CA ARG A 89 8.93 -7.21 1.79
C ARG A 89 8.62 -7.73 0.40
N TYR A 90 9.35 -7.30 -0.62
CA TYR A 90 9.10 -7.66 -2.01
C TYR A 90 10.01 -8.74 -2.58
N ASP A 91 10.94 -9.30 -1.82
CA ASP A 91 11.83 -10.37 -2.29
C ASP A 91 11.06 -11.56 -2.87
N SER A 92 10.01 -12.00 -2.18
CA SER A 92 9.14 -13.08 -2.65
C SER A 92 8.36 -12.71 -3.92
N PHE A 93 8.06 -11.43 -4.13
CA PHE A 93 7.39 -10.94 -5.34
C PHE A 93 8.36 -10.94 -6.52
N PHE A 94 9.58 -10.44 -6.33
CA PHE A 94 10.62 -10.45 -7.36
C PHE A 94 11.02 -11.87 -7.78
N LYS A 95 11.14 -12.81 -6.85
CA LYS A 95 11.37 -14.23 -7.15
C LYS A 95 10.25 -14.84 -7.99
N LYS A 96 9.01 -14.37 -7.81
CA LYS A 96 7.81 -14.91 -8.48
C LYS A 96 7.38 -14.16 -9.74
N LYS A 97 7.88 -12.95 -10.01
CA LYS A 97 7.38 -12.07 -11.09
C LYS A 97 7.43 -12.66 -12.50
N ASN A 98 8.35 -13.59 -12.74
CA ASN A 98 8.53 -14.25 -14.05
C ASN A 98 7.95 -15.69 -14.07
N LEU A 99 7.36 -16.15 -12.97
CA LEU A 99 6.79 -17.50 -12.89
C LEU A 99 5.32 -17.50 -13.30
N LYS A 100 4.87 -18.60 -13.90
CA LYS A 100 3.45 -18.86 -14.14
C LYS A 100 2.80 -19.27 -12.80
N LEU A 101 2.11 -18.35 -12.15
CA LEU A 101 1.49 -18.58 -10.84
C LEU A 101 0.10 -19.20 -10.99
N LYS A 102 -0.31 -19.97 -9.97
CA LYS A 102 -1.64 -20.60 -9.92
C LYS A 102 -2.73 -19.54 -10.05
N LYS A 103 -3.70 -19.78 -10.92
CA LYS A 103 -4.88 -18.92 -11.07
C LYS A 103 -5.77 -19.01 -9.83
N ILE A 104 -6.20 -17.84 -9.34
CA ILE A 104 -7.18 -17.72 -8.26
C ILE A 104 -8.60 -17.82 -8.81
N TYR A 105 -8.80 -17.26 -9.98
CA TYR A 105 -10.07 -17.21 -10.71
C TYR A 105 -9.93 -17.87 -12.07
N ASN A 106 -10.95 -18.63 -12.50
CA ASN A 106 -10.97 -19.28 -13.80
C ASN A 106 -11.31 -18.32 -14.97
N LYS A 107 -11.88 -17.15 -14.63
CA LYS A 107 -12.21 -16.09 -15.58
C LYS A 107 -11.08 -15.07 -15.68
N LYS A 108 -10.96 -14.40 -16.81
CA LYS A 108 -10.18 -13.16 -16.92
C LYS A 108 -10.77 -12.12 -15.96
N TYR A 109 -9.94 -11.26 -15.41
CA TYR A 109 -10.46 -10.24 -14.51
C TYR A 109 -9.64 -8.95 -14.52
N ILE A 110 -10.35 -7.87 -14.33
CA ILE A 110 -9.82 -6.58 -13.92
C ILE A 110 -9.80 -6.58 -12.40
N LEU A 111 -8.68 -6.20 -11.80
CA LEU A 111 -8.57 -6.11 -10.34
C LEU A 111 -8.83 -4.67 -9.90
N PHE A 112 -9.88 -4.44 -9.11
CA PHE A 112 -10.12 -3.17 -8.46
C PHE A 112 -9.59 -3.21 -7.02
N LEU A 113 -8.70 -2.27 -6.69
CA LEU A 113 -8.10 -2.14 -5.37
C LEU A 113 -8.70 -0.96 -4.61
N GLY A 114 -9.40 -1.26 -3.53
CA GLY A 114 -9.82 -0.27 -2.55
C GLY A 114 -8.63 0.25 -1.72
N THR A 115 -8.79 1.43 -1.15
CA THR A 115 -7.74 2.10 -0.35
C THR A 115 -8.14 2.25 1.11
N SER A 116 -7.16 2.47 2.00
CA SER A 116 -7.43 2.80 3.40
C SER A 116 -8.13 4.16 3.54
N LEU A 117 -7.71 5.15 2.75
CA LEU A 117 -8.39 6.44 2.68
C LEU A 117 -9.67 6.31 1.84
N LYS A 118 -10.78 6.73 2.41
CA LYS A 118 -12.10 6.54 1.81
C LYS A 118 -12.29 7.39 0.55
N PHE A 119 -12.89 6.80 -0.46
CA PHE A 119 -13.47 7.49 -1.60
C PHE A 119 -14.69 6.70 -2.09
N ASN A 120 -15.48 7.24 -2.99
CA ASN A 120 -16.70 6.60 -3.47
C ASN A 120 -16.39 5.41 -4.40
N GLU A 121 -15.95 4.30 -3.78
CA GLU A 121 -15.61 3.05 -4.49
C GLU A 121 -16.86 2.42 -5.13
N GLU A 122 -18.02 2.53 -4.49
CA GLU A 122 -19.29 1.99 -5.01
C GLU A 122 -19.63 2.53 -6.39
N MET A 123 -19.63 3.85 -6.53
CA MET A 123 -19.91 4.50 -7.82
C MET A 123 -19.00 3.99 -8.94
N ILE A 124 -17.72 3.77 -8.65
CA ILE A 124 -16.77 3.31 -9.66
C ILE A 124 -16.96 1.83 -9.97
N VAL A 125 -17.14 1.00 -8.95
CA VAL A 125 -17.43 -0.43 -9.12
C VAL A 125 -18.66 -0.63 -9.98
N GLU A 126 -19.74 0.11 -9.71
CA GLU A 126 -20.97 0.08 -10.53
C GLU A 126 -20.73 0.53 -11.98
N LYS A 127 -19.97 1.61 -12.18
CA LYS A 127 -19.63 2.08 -13.53
C LYS A 127 -18.85 1.03 -14.31
N ILE A 128 -17.83 0.42 -13.71
CA ILE A 128 -17.04 -0.63 -14.36
C ILE A 128 -17.91 -1.85 -14.64
N ASP A 129 -18.75 -2.27 -13.70
CA ASP A 129 -19.67 -3.39 -13.88
C ASP A 129 -20.62 -3.15 -15.08
N LYS A 130 -21.22 -1.95 -15.19
CA LYS A 130 -22.07 -1.53 -16.32
C LYS A 130 -21.29 -1.53 -17.65
N ILE A 131 -20.01 -1.07 -17.65
CA ILE A 131 -19.15 -1.12 -18.85
C ILE A 131 -18.92 -2.56 -19.29
N LEU A 132 -18.62 -3.46 -18.36
CA LEU A 132 -18.41 -4.88 -18.65
C LEU A 132 -19.67 -5.56 -19.17
N GLN A 133 -20.85 -5.17 -18.66
CA GLN A 133 -22.16 -5.68 -19.14
C GLN A 133 -22.47 -5.19 -20.55
N LYS A 134 -22.28 -3.89 -20.83
CA LYS A 134 -22.58 -3.29 -22.13
C LYS A 134 -21.65 -3.76 -23.25
N ASN A 135 -20.41 -4.07 -22.92
CA ASN A 135 -19.36 -4.41 -23.89
C ASN A 135 -18.96 -5.89 -23.84
N ILE A 136 -19.95 -6.80 -23.74
CA ILE A 136 -19.72 -8.24 -23.58
C ILE A 136 -18.83 -8.82 -24.69
N LYS A 137 -18.98 -8.36 -25.94
CA LYS A 137 -18.18 -8.82 -27.09
C LYS A 137 -16.70 -8.56 -26.85
N PHE A 138 -16.34 -7.38 -26.34
CA PHE A 138 -14.94 -6.98 -26.06
C PHE A 138 -14.42 -7.65 -24.77
N PHE A 139 -15.22 -7.68 -23.72
CA PHE A 139 -14.86 -8.23 -22.41
C PHE A 139 -15.35 -9.67 -22.20
N LYS A 140 -15.28 -10.49 -23.26
CA LYS A 140 -15.72 -11.89 -23.20
C LYS A 140 -15.04 -12.62 -22.06
N ASN A 141 -15.83 -13.27 -21.20
CA ASN A 141 -15.34 -14.00 -20.01
C ASN A 141 -14.51 -13.15 -19.00
N CYS A 142 -14.67 -11.83 -19.01
CA CYS A 142 -14.02 -10.94 -18.06
C CYS A 142 -14.99 -10.52 -16.95
N CYS A 143 -14.49 -10.42 -15.72
CA CYS A 143 -15.21 -9.89 -14.58
C CYS A 143 -14.37 -8.85 -13.85
N LEU A 144 -15.01 -8.08 -12.96
CA LEU A 144 -14.34 -7.24 -11.98
C LEU A 144 -14.12 -8.02 -10.68
N VAL A 145 -12.91 -8.12 -10.22
CA VAL A 145 -12.60 -8.59 -8.86
C VAL A 145 -12.41 -7.34 -7.99
N TYR A 146 -13.41 -7.05 -7.18
CA TYR A 146 -13.34 -5.96 -6.22
C TYR A 146 -12.64 -6.45 -4.94
N ARG A 147 -11.52 -5.84 -4.63
CA ARG A 147 -10.77 -6.05 -3.40
C ARG A 147 -10.83 -4.79 -2.54
N PRO A 148 -11.80 -4.68 -1.62
CA PRO A 148 -11.85 -3.60 -0.65
C PRO A 148 -10.60 -3.62 0.22
N HIS A 149 -10.25 -2.48 0.81
CA HIS A 149 -9.19 -2.47 1.82
C HIS A 149 -9.56 -3.43 2.96
N PRO A 150 -8.62 -4.24 3.47
CA PRO A 150 -8.92 -5.28 4.47
C PRO A 150 -9.61 -4.78 5.74
N TRP A 151 -9.43 -3.50 6.06
CA TRP A 151 -9.99 -2.87 7.26
C TRP A 151 -11.29 -2.08 6.99
N ARG A 152 -11.90 -2.25 5.82
CA ARG A 152 -13.22 -1.65 5.55
C ARG A 152 -14.25 -2.21 6.51
N GLN A 153 -15.01 -1.29 7.11
CA GLN A 153 -16.08 -1.61 8.05
C GLN A 153 -17.42 -1.81 7.32
N SER A 154 -18.40 -2.16 8.07
CA SER A 154 -19.76 -2.41 7.63
C SER A 154 -20.47 -1.21 7.00
N THR A 155 -20.13 -0.02 7.42
CA THR A 155 -20.63 1.24 6.87
C THR A 155 -20.08 1.54 5.47
N ASP A 156 -19.05 0.79 5.05
CA ASP A 156 -18.35 0.97 3.78
C ASP A 156 -18.75 -0.12 2.76
N LEU A 157 -19.80 -0.92 3.06
CA LEU A 157 -20.26 -1.96 2.14
C LEU A 157 -20.88 -1.33 0.90
N ILE A 158 -20.46 -1.79 -0.27
CA ILE A 158 -21.11 -1.44 -1.53
C ILE A 158 -22.36 -2.29 -1.76
N ASN A 159 -23.32 -1.74 -2.50
CA ASN A 159 -24.53 -2.47 -2.87
C ASN A 159 -24.21 -3.50 -3.97
N LEU A 160 -24.24 -4.78 -3.62
CA LEU A 160 -23.91 -5.89 -4.53
C LEU A 160 -25.10 -6.34 -5.40
N LYS A 161 -26.33 -5.95 -5.06
CA LYS A 161 -27.57 -6.51 -5.67
C LYS A 161 -27.62 -6.35 -7.18
N ASN A 162 -27.11 -5.25 -7.71
CA ASN A 162 -27.17 -4.91 -9.12
C ASN A 162 -25.88 -5.23 -9.91
N LEU A 163 -24.87 -5.81 -9.25
CA LEU A 163 -23.59 -6.11 -9.85
C LEU A 163 -23.58 -7.52 -10.46
N LYS A 164 -23.58 -7.60 -11.80
CA LYS A 164 -23.65 -8.88 -12.55
C LYS A 164 -22.28 -9.40 -12.97
N LYS A 165 -21.29 -8.51 -13.11
CA LYS A 165 -19.93 -8.81 -13.56
C LYS A 165 -18.86 -8.63 -12.47
N THR A 166 -19.27 -8.28 -11.25
CA THR A 166 -18.37 -8.01 -10.13
C THR A 166 -18.43 -9.11 -9.08
N ILE A 167 -17.28 -9.52 -8.59
CA ILE A 167 -17.13 -10.43 -7.46
C ILE A 167 -16.21 -9.81 -6.42
N ILE A 168 -16.48 -10.08 -5.13
CA ILE A 168 -15.57 -9.67 -4.06
C ILE A 168 -14.41 -10.66 -3.99
N ASP A 169 -13.19 -10.14 -3.81
CA ASP A 169 -11.99 -10.96 -3.66
C ASP A 169 -12.12 -11.98 -2.52
N LYS A 170 -11.79 -13.25 -2.82
CA LYS A 170 -12.00 -14.41 -1.94
C LYS A 170 -11.32 -14.25 -0.58
N GLN A 171 -10.11 -13.65 -0.56
CA GLN A 171 -9.32 -13.55 0.67
C GLN A 171 -9.96 -12.61 1.70
N VAL A 172 -10.57 -11.53 1.24
CA VAL A 172 -11.15 -10.50 2.13
C VAL A 172 -12.67 -10.62 2.30
N LYS A 173 -13.33 -11.44 1.47
CA LYS A 173 -14.80 -11.52 1.40
C LYS A 173 -15.48 -11.71 2.76
N LYS A 174 -15.02 -12.69 3.55
CA LYS A 174 -15.64 -12.98 4.86
C LYS A 174 -15.53 -11.80 5.82
N ASN A 175 -14.33 -11.21 5.92
CA ASN A 175 -14.12 -10.04 6.77
C ASN A 175 -14.93 -8.84 6.29
N TYR A 176 -14.89 -8.55 4.99
CA TYR A 176 -15.62 -7.43 4.39
C TYR A 176 -17.13 -7.52 4.55
N LEU A 177 -17.71 -8.70 4.37
CA LEU A 177 -19.15 -8.93 4.54
C LEU A 177 -19.57 -9.15 6.02
N LYS A 178 -18.68 -8.86 6.97
CA LYS A 178 -18.89 -9.04 8.42
C LYS A 178 -19.12 -10.49 8.88
N LEU A 179 -18.90 -11.48 8.05
CA LEU A 179 -19.00 -12.86 8.46
C LEU A 179 -17.97 -13.22 9.54
N ASN A 180 -16.87 -12.47 9.59
CA ASN A 180 -15.81 -12.57 10.61
C ASN A 180 -14.98 -11.29 10.61
N PHE A 181 -15.62 -10.13 10.89
CA PHE A 181 -14.93 -8.84 10.85
C PHE A 181 -13.96 -8.69 12.03
N LYS A 182 -12.70 -8.40 11.70
CA LYS A 182 -11.63 -8.08 12.66
C LYS A 182 -10.87 -6.85 12.18
N THR A 183 -10.72 -5.85 13.03
CA THR A 183 -9.95 -4.64 12.74
C THR A 183 -8.46 -4.92 12.54
N SER A 184 -7.94 -5.97 13.19
CA SER A 184 -6.56 -6.44 13.08
C SER A 184 -6.33 -7.45 11.95
N PHE A 185 -7.32 -7.64 11.06
CA PHE A 185 -7.19 -8.61 9.97
C PHE A 185 -6.04 -8.25 9.03
N GLN A 186 -5.08 -9.15 8.91
CA GLN A 186 -3.95 -9.06 7.99
C GLN A 186 -4.06 -10.15 6.91
N PRO A 187 -4.23 -9.74 5.64
CA PRO A 187 -4.28 -10.70 4.55
C PRO A 187 -2.96 -11.45 4.38
N ASN A 188 -3.03 -12.72 3.99
CA ASN A 188 -1.83 -13.49 3.68
C ASN A 188 -1.11 -12.92 2.44
N LEU A 189 0.11 -12.42 2.62
CA LEU A 189 0.90 -11.81 1.56
C LEU A 189 1.27 -12.78 0.42
N LYS A 190 1.31 -14.09 0.67
CA LYS A 190 1.57 -15.11 -0.36
C LYS A 190 0.48 -15.18 -1.43
N TYR A 191 -0.70 -14.61 -1.17
CA TYR A 191 -1.84 -14.55 -2.09
C TYR A 191 -1.65 -13.49 -3.19
N TYR A 192 -1.05 -12.35 -2.87
CA TYR A 192 -0.94 -11.20 -3.77
C TYR A 192 -0.23 -11.47 -5.09
N PRO A 193 0.91 -12.20 -5.14
CA PRO A 193 1.56 -12.52 -6.40
C PRO A 193 0.62 -13.18 -7.41
N SER A 194 -0.16 -14.18 -6.99
CA SER A 194 -1.13 -14.85 -7.86
C SER A 194 -2.29 -13.93 -8.26
N LEU A 195 -2.76 -13.09 -7.35
CA LEU A 195 -3.84 -12.12 -7.63
C LEU A 195 -3.40 -11.08 -8.66
N LEU A 196 -2.21 -10.51 -8.50
CA LEU A 196 -1.72 -9.47 -9.39
C LEU A 196 -1.27 -10.03 -10.74
N SER A 197 -0.48 -11.11 -10.77
CA SER A 197 0.07 -11.68 -12.01
C SER A 197 -1.00 -12.17 -12.97
N ASN A 198 -2.13 -12.63 -12.49
CA ASN A 198 -3.23 -13.17 -13.32
C ASN A 198 -4.31 -12.14 -13.67
N SER A 199 -4.24 -10.88 -13.17
CA SER A 199 -5.14 -9.82 -13.60
C SER A 199 -4.80 -9.34 -15.02
N GLU A 200 -5.79 -8.88 -15.78
CA GLU A 200 -5.55 -8.23 -17.06
C GLU A 200 -4.88 -6.87 -16.85
N PHE A 201 -5.44 -6.05 -15.99
CA PHE A 201 -4.87 -4.82 -15.46
C PHE A 201 -5.47 -4.49 -14.09
N VAL A 202 -4.96 -3.46 -13.44
CA VAL A 202 -5.38 -3.05 -12.09
C VAL A 202 -5.98 -1.65 -12.15
N VAL A 203 -7.07 -1.44 -11.42
CA VAL A 203 -7.75 -0.16 -11.26
C VAL A 203 -7.86 0.13 -9.77
N GLY A 204 -7.75 1.35 -9.35
CA GLY A 204 -7.99 1.71 -7.95
C GLY A 204 -7.54 3.10 -7.59
N GLY A 205 -7.68 3.45 -6.33
CA GLY A 205 -7.15 4.69 -5.79
C GLY A 205 -5.62 4.63 -5.59
N LEU A 206 -5.08 5.70 -5.06
CA LEU A 206 -3.65 5.80 -4.73
C LEU A 206 -3.34 4.94 -3.48
N THR A 207 -2.57 3.88 -3.69
CA THR A 207 -2.23 2.89 -2.65
C THR A 207 -0.84 2.30 -2.90
N SER A 208 -0.20 1.77 -1.85
CA SER A 208 1.09 1.06 -1.97
C SER A 208 1.03 -0.14 -2.92
N MET A 209 -0.13 -0.76 -3.11
CA MET A 209 -0.31 -1.88 -4.05
C MET A 209 -0.06 -1.50 -5.52
N MET A 210 0.03 -0.21 -5.86
CA MET A 210 0.51 0.24 -7.18
C MET A 210 1.93 -0.28 -7.44
N ILE A 211 2.82 -0.21 -6.44
CA ILE A 211 4.21 -0.72 -6.54
C ILE A 211 4.20 -2.22 -6.81
N GLU A 212 3.38 -2.95 -6.07
CA GLU A 212 3.22 -4.40 -6.22
C GLU A 212 2.71 -4.76 -7.62
N SER A 213 1.76 -3.98 -8.15
CA SER A 213 1.25 -4.15 -9.53
C SER A 213 2.36 -3.95 -10.58
N LEU A 214 3.22 -2.95 -10.39
CA LEU A 214 4.35 -2.67 -11.28
C LEU A 214 5.40 -3.79 -11.27
N ILE A 215 5.65 -4.44 -10.13
CA ILE A 215 6.56 -5.58 -10.03
C ILE A 215 6.10 -6.71 -10.98
N PHE A 216 4.79 -6.94 -11.07
CA PHE A 216 4.19 -7.90 -12.01
C PHE A 216 3.93 -7.31 -13.42
N LYS A 217 4.51 -6.14 -13.74
CA LYS A 217 4.37 -5.44 -15.02
C LYS A 217 2.92 -5.16 -15.42
N LYS A 218 2.01 -5.06 -14.45
CA LYS A 218 0.60 -4.74 -14.72
C LYS A 218 0.42 -3.24 -14.92
N LYS A 219 -0.42 -2.87 -15.91
CA LYS A 219 -0.91 -1.49 -16.03
C LYS A 219 -1.79 -1.16 -14.84
N TYR A 220 -1.61 0.01 -14.27
CA TYR A 220 -2.41 0.53 -13.17
C TYR A 220 -3.16 1.79 -13.60
N LEU A 221 -4.48 1.75 -13.49
CA LEU A 221 -5.33 2.90 -13.73
C LEU A 221 -5.66 3.56 -12.38
N ALA A 222 -4.97 4.66 -12.10
CA ALA A 222 -5.14 5.40 -10.85
C ALA A 222 -6.32 6.38 -10.95
N LEU A 223 -7.30 6.20 -10.10
CA LEU A 223 -8.48 7.04 -9.99
C LEU A 223 -8.18 8.23 -9.08
N ILE A 224 -8.17 9.44 -9.63
CA ILE A 224 -7.85 10.67 -8.89
C ILE A 224 -8.95 11.72 -9.07
N PHE A 225 -10.13 11.46 -8.56
CA PHE A 225 -11.24 12.40 -8.65
C PHE A 225 -11.69 12.89 -7.26
N ASN A 226 -12.33 14.04 -7.26
CA ASN A 226 -12.99 14.56 -6.07
C ASN A 226 -14.42 14.01 -6.03
N ASP A 227 -14.70 13.13 -5.09
CA ASP A 227 -16.00 12.51 -4.91
C ASP A 227 -17.01 13.40 -4.14
N LYS A 228 -16.57 14.57 -3.69
CA LYS A 228 -17.37 15.55 -2.91
C LYS A 228 -18.04 14.96 -1.64
N LYS A 229 -17.70 13.74 -1.28
CA LYS A 229 -18.28 13.00 -0.16
C LYS A 229 -17.27 12.76 0.97
N ASN A 230 -16.02 12.51 0.60
CA ASN A 230 -14.97 12.18 1.56
C ASN A 230 -13.91 13.29 1.60
N TYR A 231 -13.56 13.75 2.80
CA TYR A 231 -12.56 14.82 2.99
C TYR A 231 -11.20 14.43 2.42
N THR A 232 -10.73 13.20 2.68
CA THR A 232 -9.46 12.66 2.18
C THR A 232 -9.66 11.80 0.93
N ASN A 233 -10.38 12.33 -0.06
CA ASN A 233 -10.58 11.62 -1.33
C ASN A 233 -9.30 11.56 -2.19
N GLN A 234 -9.34 10.81 -3.29
CA GLN A 234 -8.16 10.53 -4.11
C GLN A 234 -7.57 11.77 -4.78
N TYR A 235 -8.38 12.79 -5.08
CA TYR A 235 -7.90 14.08 -5.57
C TYR A 235 -7.01 14.78 -4.54
N VAL A 236 -7.47 14.85 -3.29
CA VAL A 236 -6.71 15.42 -2.16
C VAL A 236 -5.41 14.66 -1.94
N VAL A 237 -5.48 13.31 -1.94
CA VAL A 237 -4.29 12.46 -1.83
C VAL A 237 -3.27 12.75 -2.94
N SER A 238 -3.73 12.85 -4.19
CA SER A 238 -2.84 13.11 -5.34
C SER A 238 -2.15 14.47 -5.27
N LYS A 239 -2.83 15.46 -4.67
CA LYS A 239 -2.35 16.85 -4.57
C LYS A 239 -1.37 17.04 -3.42
N TYR A 240 -1.66 16.46 -2.26
CA TYR A 240 -0.94 16.78 -1.03
C TYR A 240 0.03 15.69 -0.57
N PHE A 241 -0.14 14.43 -0.95
CA PHE A 241 0.76 13.37 -0.53
C PHE A 241 2.00 13.30 -1.44
N THR A 242 3.10 13.83 -0.94
CA THR A 242 4.34 14.05 -1.70
C THR A 242 4.87 12.79 -2.38
N HIS A 243 4.74 11.61 -1.75
CA HIS A 243 5.25 10.36 -2.31
C HIS A 243 4.51 9.93 -3.60
N PHE A 244 3.28 10.37 -3.83
CA PHE A 244 2.56 10.08 -5.09
C PHE A 244 2.97 10.98 -6.25
N LYS A 245 3.64 12.11 -6.02
CA LYS A 245 4.02 13.05 -7.09
C LYS A 245 4.99 12.44 -8.10
N GLU A 246 5.93 11.62 -7.65
CA GLU A 246 6.91 10.97 -8.54
C GLU A 246 6.36 9.78 -9.31
N ILE A 247 5.30 9.14 -8.81
CA ILE A 247 4.65 8.01 -9.48
C ILE A 247 4.05 8.40 -10.83
N LYS A 248 3.68 9.67 -11.01
CA LYS A 248 3.17 10.19 -12.29
C LYS A 248 4.13 10.01 -13.47
N LYS A 249 5.41 9.76 -13.22
CA LYS A 249 6.44 9.53 -14.24
C LYS A 249 6.49 8.09 -14.78
N PHE A 250 5.74 7.16 -14.19
CA PHE A 250 5.77 5.77 -14.63
C PHE A 250 4.77 5.51 -15.75
N GLU A 251 5.24 5.13 -16.93
CA GLU A 251 4.43 4.87 -18.15
C GLU A 251 3.30 3.84 -17.94
N LYS A 252 3.48 2.90 -17.02
CA LYS A 252 2.47 1.88 -16.71
C LYS A 252 1.37 2.35 -15.77
N ILE A 253 1.41 3.59 -15.31
CA ILE A 253 0.40 4.20 -14.46
C ILE A 253 -0.30 5.28 -15.26
N SER A 254 -1.59 5.08 -15.51
CA SER A 254 -2.47 6.09 -16.10
C SER A 254 -3.31 6.73 -15.01
N PHE A 255 -3.47 8.04 -15.06
CA PHE A 255 -4.24 8.83 -14.10
C PHE A 255 -5.52 9.32 -14.77
N ILE A 256 -6.68 9.13 -14.13
CA ILE A 256 -8.00 9.62 -14.53
C ILE A 256 -8.79 10.18 -13.35
#